data_f2b06755a17526a994bc7e088cc7e487
#
_entry.id   f2b06755a17526a994bc7e088cc7e487
#
_cell.length_a   1.000
_cell.length_b   1.000
_cell.length_c   1.000
_cell.angle_alpha   90.00
_cell.angle_beta   90.00
_cell.angle_gamma   90.00
#
_symmetry.space_group_name_H-M   'P 1'
#
loop_
_entity.id
_entity.type
_entity.pdbx_description
1 polymer ?
#
loop_
_entity_poly.entity_id
_entity_poly.type
_entity_poly.pdbx_seq_one_letter_code
_entity_poly.pdbx_strand_id
1 'polypeptide(L)'
;MKKIFLPLLALLCLILPAQAAGFYDLTADYWAGAEIQRAVDAGVVNGYSDGSFQPGRDVTAAQFCAMLSRSFLKEEYDQAPEGKYREMDACLPVLEGTEVRAIYKSSWKRWNRYVDQPLSRYDMAQIVYNVIREKDALQETVQLSTTEIADWADIPEGYHSAVFTCWGLGILKGRSDGRFAGEEHLNRAQTCVIWSRLDELLNGPYEGPEDPDAGVEAKEMPAFVLQEGETVREMMSRVNRGTPRCEEGRLPNGKSRTGENIQELLELAREGCPDGTVWSTTVRFDYRPQRFSVVKGCLSFALAVSDFVFGEEAPLTQYRELPTLAVGDVVHIRFQETERVLIITGLDREDGNYTACELVQNEKVKWDTWGPVSGLVDARGFTTVYRRW
;
A
#
# COMPACT_ATOMS: atom_id res chain seq x y z
N MET A 1 -53.10 -23.53 -28.87
CA MET A 1 -52.00 -22.58 -28.89
C MET A 1 -51.68 -22.20 -27.45
N LYS A 2 -50.70 -22.85 -26.83
CA LYS A 2 -50.25 -22.58 -25.48
C LYS A 2 -49.12 -21.54 -25.53
N LYS A 3 -49.37 -20.33 -25.00
CA LYS A 3 -48.36 -19.28 -24.85
C LYS A 3 -47.44 -19.65 -23.69
N ILE A 4 -46.19 -19.95 -24.01
CA ILE A 4 -45.13 -20.14 -23.03
C ILE A 4 -44.67 -18.75 -22.64
N PHE A 5 -44.94 -18.36 -21.36
CA PHE A 5 -44.34 -17.19 -20.72
C PHE A 5 -42.94 -17.58 -20.24
N LEU A 6 -41.94 -17.02 -20.86
CA LEU A 6 -40.54 -17.10 -20.40
C LEU A 6 -40.34 -16.00 -19.37
N PRO A 7 -39.97 -16.29 -18.11
CA PRO A 7 -39.65 -15.24 -17.18
C PRO A 7 -38.28 -14.63 -17.56
N LEU A 8 -38.28 -13.36 -17.83
CA LEU A 8 -37.09 -12.53 -17.98
C LEU A 8 -36.34 -12.51 -16.64
N LEU A 9 -35.31 -13.35 -16.54
CA LEU A 9 -34.41 -13.35 -15.40
C LEU A 9 -33.57 -12.04 -15.45
N ALA A 10 -34.05 -11.01 -14.76
CA ALA A 10 -33.27 -9.79 -14.56
C ALA A 10 -32.02 -10.18 -13.81
N LEU A 11 -30.88 -10.21 -14.53
CA LEU A 11 -29.56 -10.33 -13.97
C LEU A 11 -29.30 -9.05 -13.18
N LEU A 12 -29.63 -9.08 -11.90
CA LEU A 12 -29.28 -8.05 -10.95
C LEU A 12 -27.75 -8.12 -10.82
N CYS A 13 -27.03 -7.31 -11.58
CA CYS A 13 -25.63 -7.05 -11.30
C CYS A 13 -25.61 -6.40 -9.90
N LEU A 14 -25.34 -7.20 -8.89
CA LEU A 14 -24.88 -6.73 -7.61
C LEU A 14 -23.58 -5.96 -7.91
N ILE A 15 -23.70 -4.64 -7.99
CA ILE A 15 -22.56 -3.75 -7.83
C ILE A 15 -22.18 -3.95 -6.37
N LEU A 16 -21.27 -4.90 -6.11
CA LEU A 16 -20.57 -4.97 -4.85
C LEU A 16 -19.85 -3.63 -4.71
N PRO A 17 -20.00 -2.91 -3.59
CA PRO A 17 -19.16 -1.76 -3.34
C PRO A 17 -17.72 -2.25 -3.49
N ALA A 18 -16.91 -1.52 -4.25
CA ALA A 18 -15.49 -1.79 -4.34
C ALA A 18 -14.93 -1.74 -2.92
N GLN A 19 -14.79 -2.90 -2.30
CA GLN A 19 -13.99 -3.02 -1.10
C GLN A 19 -12.64 -2.44 -1.46
N ALA A 20 -12.10 -1.59 -0.59
CA ALA A 20 -10.70 -1.22 -0.64
C ALA A 20 -9.93 -2.55 -0.78
N ALA A 21 -9.58 -2.89 -1.99
CA ALA A 21 -8.93 -4.14 -2.29
C ALA A 21 -7.53 -4.04 -1.72
N GLY A 22 -7.39 -4.47 -0.47
CA GLY A 22 -6.10 -4.56 0.17
C GLY A 22 -5.23 -5.50 -0.66
N PHE A 23 -4.35 -4.93 -1.47
CA PHE A 23 -3.34 -5.72 -2.17
C PHE A 23 -2.41 -6.31 -1.12
N TYR A 24 -2.20 -7.62 -1.15
CA TYR A 24 -1.43 -8.29 -0.11
C TYR A 24 0.04 -7.86 -0.03
N ASP A 25 0.56 -7.23 -1.09
CA ASP A 25 1.91 -6.70 -1.18
C ASP A 25 2.01 -5.19 -0.91
N LEU A 26 0.91 -4.57 -0.48
CA LEU A 26 0.87 -3.20 0.04
C LEU A 26 0.49 -3.24 1.53
N THR A 27 1.27 -2.57 2.34
CA THR A 27 0.95 -2.37 3.75
C THR A 27 0.15 -1.09 3.94
N ALA A 28 -0.62 -0.98 5.03
CA ALA A 28 -1.45 0.19 5.29
C ALA A 28 -0.65 1.51 5.31
N ASP A 29 0.60 1.43 5.72
CA ASP A 29 1.57 2.53 5.80
C ASP A 29 2.52 2.60 4.58
N TYR A 30 2.19 1.93 3.46
CA TYR A 30 3.03 2.01 2.27
C TYR A 30 3.15 3.46 1.79
N TRP A 31 4.39 3.94 1.59
CA TRP A 31 4.70 5.36 1.32
C TRP A 31 3.90 6.00 0.17
N ALA A 32 3.42 5.23 -0.78
CA ALA A 32 2.55 5.66 -1.88
C ALA A 32 1.14 5.04 -1.77
N GLY A 33 0.74 4.57 -0.58
CA GLY A 33 -0.51 3.84 -0.39
C GLY A 33 -1.73 4.67 -0.76
N ALA A 34 -1.76 5.93 -0.34
CA ALA A 34 -2.84 6.86 -0.63
C ALA A 34 -2.98 7.13 -2.13
N GLU A 35 -1.86 7.40 -2.82
CA GLU A 35 -1.85 7.69 -4.26
C GLU A 35 -2.17 6.43 -5.09
N ILE A 36 -1.74 5.25 -4.63
CA ILE A 36 -2.12 3.98 -5.26
C ILE A 36 -3.62 3.76 -5.11
N GLN A 37 -4.17 3.93 -3.90
CA GLN A 37 -5.60 3.77 -3.66
C GLN A 37 -6.41 4.74 -4.50
N ARG A 38 -6.00 6.02 -4.55
CA ARG A 38 -6.62 7.04 -5.40
C ARG A 38 -6.64 6.63 -6.88
N ALA A 39 -5.52 6.12 -7.40
CA ALA A 39 -5.43 5.69 -8.79
C ALA A 39 -6.29 4.43 -9.08
N VAL A 40 -6.46 3.54 -8.09
CA VAL A 40 -7.35 2.38 -8.17
C VAL A 40 -8.82 2.82 -8.15
N ASP A 41 -9.20 3.69 -7.22
CA ASP A 41 -10.57 4.20 -7.08
C ASP A 41 -11.01 4.99 -8.32
N ALA A 42 -10.09 5.72 -8.92
CA ALA A 42 -10.31 6.40 -10.20
C ALA A 42 -10.35 5.44 -11.41
N GLY A 43 -10.11 4.14 -11.22
CA GLY A 43 -10.08 3.15 -12.31
C GLY A 43 -8.89 3.30 -13.26
N VAL A 44 -7.87 4.06 -12.86
CA VAL A 44 -6.69 4.36 -13.69
C VAL A 44 -5.72 3.19 -13.71
N VAL A 45 -5.56 2.53 -12.56
CA VAL A 45 -4.75 1.31 -12.41
C VAL A 45 -5.55 0.19 -11.74
N ASN A 46 -5.16 -1.04 -12.01
CA ASN A 46 -5.72 -2.22 -11.36
C ASN A 46 -4.58 -3.05 -10.75
N GLY A 47 -4.90 -3.86 -9.74
CA GLY A 47 -4.03 -4.94 -9.28
C GLY A 47 -3.97 -6.10 -10.28
N TYR A 48 -3.16 -7.09 -9.94
CA TYR A 48 -3.06 -8.34 -10.71
C TYR A 48 -4.07 -9.37 -10.21
N SER A 49 -4.33 -10.37 -11.04
CA SER A 49 -5.29 -11.46 -10.74
C SER A 49 -4.87 -12.34 -9.56
N ASP A 50 -3.62 -12.27 -9.12
CA ASP A 50 -3.10 -12.94 -7.93
C ASP A 50 -3.34 -12.14 -6.64
N GLY A 51 -3.98 -10.98 -6.72
CA GLY A 51 -4.25 -10.10 -5.58
C GLY A 51 -3.10 -9.15 -5.22
N SER A 52 -2.03 -9.12 -6.03
CA SER A 52 -0.91 -8.18 -5.84
C SER A 52 -1.11 -6.87 -6.58
N PHE A 53 -0.42 -5.80 -6.12
CA PHE A 53 -0.26 -4.56 -6.85
C PHE A 53 1.08 -4.51 -7.60
N GLN A 54 2.12 -5.16 -7.10
CA GLN A 54 3.50 -5.13 -7.57
C GLN A 54 4.07 -3.71 -7.65
N PRO A 55 4.13 -2.95 -6.54
CA PRO A 55 4.47 -1.52 -6.53
C PRO A 55 5.89 -1.24 -7.04
N GLY A 56 6.82 -2.17 -6.85
CA GLY A 56 8.22 -2.07 -7.31
C GLY A 56 8.44 -2.42 -8.78
N ARG A 57 7.42 -2.87 -9.51
CA ARG A 57 7.56 -3.26 -10.91
C ARG A 57 7.63 -2.04 -11.82
N ASP A 58 8.57 -2.04 -12.76
CA ASP A 58 8.71 -0.98 -13.75
C ASP A 58 7.44 -0.83 -14.61
N VAL A 59 7.14 0.41 -14.99
CA VAL A 59 6.01 0.75 -15.86
C VAL A 59 6.49 0.89 -17.30
N THR A 60 5.80 0.22 -18.22
CA THR A 60 6.05 0.34 -19.65
C THR A 60 5.36 1.56 -20.26
N ALA A 61 5.82 1.99 -21.44
CA ALA A 61 5.17 3.06 -22.19
C ALA A 61 3.67 2.77 -22.44
N ALA A 62 3.33 1.53 -22.79
CA ALA A 62 1.94 1.12 -23.02
C ALA A 62 1.09 1.24 -21.74
N GLN A 63 1.63 0.83 -20.59
CA GLN A 63 0.91 0.92 -19.31
C GLN A 63 0.68 2.38 -18.90
N PHE A 64 1.68 3.25 -19.09
CA PHE A 64 1.51 4.66 -18.77
C PHE A 64 0.50 5.34 -19.72
N CYS A 65 0.54 5.06 -21.01
CA CYS A 65 -0.48 5.52 -21.93
C CYS A 65 -1.89 5.05 -21.56
N ALA A 66 -2.04 3.81 -21.10
CA ALA A 66 -3.33 3.31 -20.62
C ALA A 66 -3.84 4.10 -19.40
N MET A 67 -2.96 4.52 -18.48
CA MET A 67 -3.32 5.38 -17.34
C MET A 67 -3.80 6.76 -17.84
N LEU A 68 -3.06 7.39 -18.76
CA LEU A 68 -3.41 8.71 -19.30
C LEU A 68 -4.71 8.69 -20.09
N SER A 69 -4.93 7.65 -20.88
CA SER A 69 -6.15 7.50 -21.70
C SER A 69 -7.41 7.38 -20.84
N ARG A 70 -7.29 6.73 -19.66
CA ARG A 70 -8.41 6.59 -18.73
C ARG A 70 -8.73 7.85 -17.94
N SER A 71 -7.76 8.74 -17.77
CA SER A 71 -7.89 9.94 -16.94
C SER A 71 -7.96 11.24 -17.75
N PHE A 72 -6.96 11.53 -18.56
CA PHE A 72 -6.78 12.86 -19.16
C PHE A 72 -7.03 12.92 -20.66
N LEU A 73 -7.00 11.77 -21.36
CA LEU A 73 -7.08 11.66 -22.82
C LEU A 73 -8.29 10.81 -23.25
N LYS A 74 -9.42 10.97 -22.56
CA LYS A 74 -10.61 10.17 -22.83
C LYS A 74 -11.22 10.47 -24.20
N GLU A 75 -11.24 11.73 -24.61
CA GLU A 75 -11.75 12.14 -25.92
C GLU A 75 -10.87 11.58 -27.05
N GLU A 76 -9.56 11.66 -26.88
CA GLU A 76 -8.57 11.11 -27.81
C GLU A 76 -8.69 9.58 -27.88
N TYR A 77 -8.94 8.92 -26.73
CA TYR A 77 -9.18 7.48 -26.68
C TYR A 77 -10.47 7.08 -27.41
N ASP A 78 -11.55 7.82 -27.22
CA ASP A 78 -12.82 7.54 -27.89
C ASP A 78 -12.73 7.71 -29.41
N GLN A 79 -11.87 8.61 -29.90
CA GLN A 79 -11.60 8.86 -31.32
C GLN A 79 -10.53 7.93 -31.91
N ALA A 80 -9.71 7.27 -31.07
CA ALA A 80 -8.64 6.40 -31.53
C ALA A 80 -9.19 5.13 -32.20
N PRO A 81 -8.50 4.59 -33.21
CA PRO A 81 -8.89 3.35 -33.88
C PRO A 81 -9.03 2.18 -32.89
N GLU A 82 -10.04 1.37 -33.06
CA GLU A 82 -10.16 0.14 -32.28
C GLU A 82 -9.01 -0.81 -32.59
N GLY A 83 -8.43 -1.41 -31.53
CA GLY A 83 -7.33 -2.35 -31.68
C GLY A 83 -6.45 -2.50 -30.44
N LYS A 84 -5.46 -3.36 -30.55
CA LYS A 84 -4.52 -3.71 -29.45
C LYS A 84 -3.77 -2.50 -28.87
N TYR A 85 -3.61 -1.44 -29.62
CA TYR A 85 -2.79 -0.29 -29.25
C TYR A 85 -3.61 1.01 -29.12
N ARG A 86 -4.92 0.90 -28.91
CA ARG A 86 -5.83 2.04 -28.84
C ARG A 86 -5.38 3.10 -27.84
N GLU A 87 -4.91 2.69 -26.66
CA GLU A 87 -4.38 3.59 -25.64
C GLU A 87 -3.12 4.34 -26.12
N MET A 88 -2.26 3.65 -26.87
CA MET A 88 -1.06 4.28 -27.45
C MET A 88 -1.42 5.26 -28.58
N ASP A 89 -2.39 4.90 -29.40
CA ASP A 89 -2.87 5.77 -30.50
C ASP A 89 -3.51 7.03 -29.93
N ALA A 90 -4.26 6.95 -28.86
CA ALA A 90 -4.80 8.09 -28.10
C ALA A 90 -3.70 9.01 -27.53
N CYS A 91 -2.58 8.45 -27.14
CA CYS A 91 -1.46 9.19 -26.57
C CYS A 91 -0.52 9.81 -27.61
N LEU A 92 -0.70 9.55 -28.91
CA LEU A 92 0.23 10.03 -29.94
C LEU A 92 0.54 11.55 -29.88
N PRO A 93 -0.42 12.45 -29.58
CA PRO A 93 -0.13 13.87 -29.45
C PRO A 93 0.84 14.16 -28.29
N VAL A 94 0.66 13.51 -27.16
CA VAL A 94 1.47 13.73 -25.95
C VAL A 94 2.81 12.96 -25.95
N LEU A 95 3.04 12.10 -26.94
CA LEU A 95 4.31 11.38 -27.09
C LEU A 95 5.37 12.16 -27.86
N GLU A 96 5.06 13.32 -28.45
CA GLU A 96 6.06 14.11 -29.21
C GLU A 96 7.26 14.47 -28.33
N GLY A 97 8.45 14.39 -28.92
CA GLY A 97 9.72 14.65 -28.22
C GLY A 97 10.25 13.47 -27.39
N THR A 98 9.52 12.36 -27.32
CA THR A 98 9.98 11.16 -26.60
C THR A 98 10.70 10.18 -27.53
N GLU A 99 11.52 9.31 -26.95
CA GLU A 99 12.11 8.18 -27.66
C GLU A 99 11.02 7.22 -28.15
N VAL A 100 9.99 7.03 -27.37
CA VAL A 100 8.79 6.24 -27.71
C VAL A 100 8.23 6.69 -29.07
N ARG A 101 8.03 8.01 -29.25
CA ARG A 101 7.49 8.57 -30.50
C ARG A 101 8.46 8.46 -31.68
N ALA A 102 9.75 8.65 -31.41
CA ALA A 102 10.77 8.52 -32.44
C ALA A 102 10.83 7.09 -33.00
N ILE A 103 10.70 6.08 -32.16
CA ILE A 103 10.66 4.68 -32.57
C ILE A 103 9.38 4.35 -33.33
N TYR A 104 8.23 4.87 -32.91
CA TYR A 104 6.96 4.71 -33.63
C TYR A 104 7.07 5.22 -35.08
N LYS A 105 7.64 6.42 -35.27
CA LYS A 105 7.87 7.01 -36.62
C LYS A 105 8.85 6.19 -37.48
N SER A 106 9.77 5.46 -36.85
CA SER A 106 10.85 4.79 -37.58
C SER A 106 10.52 3.38 -38.07
N SER A 107 9.80 2.58 -37.31
CA SER A 107 9.53 1.20 -37.65
C SER A 107 8.48 0.53 -36.76
N TRP A 108 7.40 0.05 -37.36
CA TRP A 108 6.36 -0.75 -36.67
C TRP A 108 6.90 -2.01 -35.96
N LYS A 109 7.92 -2.68 -36.52
CA LYS A 109 8.52 -3.87 -35.87
C LYS A 109 9.30 -3.51 -34.61
N ARG A 110 9.97 -2.37 -34.59
CA ARG A 110 10.67 -1.86 -33.41
C ARG A 110 9.66 -1.36 -32.37
N TRP A 111 8.62 -0.67 -32.82
CA TRP A 111 7.51 -0.19 -31.99
C TRP A 111 6.90 -1.28 -31.12
N ASN A 112 6.47 -2.40 -31.74
CA ASN A 112 5.88 -3.55 -31.05
C ASN A 112 6.75 -4.13 -29.92
N ARG A 113 8.06 -3.94 -29.99
CA ARG A 113 8.99 -4.40 -28.97
C ARG A 113 9.25 -3.34 -27.91
N TYR A 114 9.20 -2.07 -28.30
CA TYR A 114 9.55 -0.96 -27.44
C TYR A 114 8.44 -0.53 -26.48
N VAL A 115 7.18 -0.65 -26.88
CA VAL A 115 6.04 -0.29 -26.02
C VAL A 115 5.94 -1.09 -24.74
N ASP A 116 6.52 -2.29 -24.74
CA ASP A 116 6.60 -3.17 -23.59
C ASP A 116 7.92 -3.02 -22.79
N GLN A 117 8.78 -2.05 -23.17
CA GLN A 117 9.96 -1.73 -22.38
C GLN A 117 9.65 -0.74 -21.27
N PRO A 118 10.40 -0.76 -20.16
CA PRO A 118 10.28 0.23 -19.10
C PRO A 118 10.45 1.66 -19.63
N LEU A 119 9.64 2.58 -19.14
CA LEU A 119 9.66 3.98 -19.53
C LEU A 119 10.72 4.72 -18.72
N SER A 120 11.57 5.48 -19.40
CA SER A 120 12.58 6.31 -18.73
C SER A 120 11.92 7.50 -18.04
N ARG A 121 12.61 8.06 -17.04
CA ARG A 121 12.17 9.27 -16.36
C ARG A 121 12.17 10.49 -17.29
N TYR A 122 13.08 10.54 -18.28
CA TYR A 122 13.08 11.55 -19.32
C TYR A 122 11.79 11.50 -20.16
N ASP A 123 11.45 10.34 -20.70
CA ASP A 123 10.25 10.17 -21.49
C ASP A 123 8.98 10.41 -20.68
N MET A 124 8.96 9.96 -19.41
CA MET A 124 7.85 10.24 -18.49
C MET A 124 7.66 11.75 -18.29
N ALA A 125 8.76 12.51 -18.03
CA ALA A 125 8.69 13.95 -17.87
C ALA A 125 8.19 14.63 -19.13
N GLN A 126 8.66 14.19 -20.31
CA GLN A 126 8.23 14.75 -21.59
C GLN A 126 6.74 14.50 -21.84
N ILE A 127 6.25 13.31 -21.56
CA ILE A 127 4.82 12.97 -21.71
C ILE A 127 3.97 13.83 -20.76
N VAL A 128 4.35 13.90 -19.48
CA VAL A 128 3.64 14.72 -18.47
C VAL A 128 3.62 16.20 -18.88
N TYR A 129 4.77 16.73 -19.32
CA TYR A 129 4.87 18.10 -19.83
C TYR A 129 3.94 18.35 -21.02
N ASN A 130 3.86 17.40 -21.95
CA ASN A 130 2.98 17.53 -23.11
C ASN A 130 1.50 17.47 -22.70
N VAL A 131 1.12 16.63 -21.73
CA VAL A 131 -0.25 16.62 -21.18
C VAL A 131 -0.60 17.97 -20.55
N ILE A 132 0.31 18.54 -19.74
CA ILE A 132 0.11 19.86 -19.12
C ILE A 132 -0.11 20.95 -20.20
N ARG A 133 0.67 20.91 -21.27
CA ARG A 133 0.53 21.84 -22.40
C ARG A 133 -0.78 21.65 -23.16
N GLU A 134 -1.14 20.41 -23.46
CA GLU A 134 -2.37 20.08 -24.20
C GLU A 134 -3.63 20.51 -23.44
N LYS A 135 -3.57 20.45 -22.10
CA LYS A 135 -4.67 20.86 -21.20
C LYS A 135 -4.57 22.34 -20.77
N ASP A 136 -3.66 23.13 -21.38
CA ASP A 136 -3.44 24.56 -21.09
C ASP A 136 -3.21 24.88 -19.59
N ALA A 137 -2.55 23.95 -18.91
CA ALA A 137 -2.32 24.01 -17.46
C ALA A 137 -0.90 24.51 -17.09
N LEU A 138 -0.16 25.09 -18.01
CA LEU A 138 1.13 25.71 -17.73
C LEU A 138 0.93 26.97 -16.88
N GLN A 139 1.33 26.90 -15.63
CA GLN A 139 1.34 28.08 -14.76
C GLN A 139 2.56 28.96 -15.08
N GLU A 140 2.34 30.28 -15.26
CA GLU A 140 3.38 31.26 -15.62
C GLU A 140 4.47 31.47 -14.54
N THR A 141 4.33 30.84 -13.35
CA THR A 141 5.12 31.20 -12.16
C THR A 141 5.95 30.07 -11.58
N VAL A 142 6.53 29.19 -12.39
CA VAL A 142 7.54 28.27 -11.84
C VAL A 142 8.89 29.01 -11.76
N GLN A 143 9.12 29.72 -10.65
CA GLN A 143 10.44 30.29 -10.34
C GLN A 143 11.34 29.17 -9.78
N LEU A 144 12.06 28.51 -10.66
CA LEU A 144 13.09 27.54 -10.28
C LEU A 144 14.45 28.00 -10.73
N SER A 145 15.43 27.63 -9.92
CA SER A 145 16.82 27.67 -10.34
C SER A 145 17.24 26.30 -10.86
N THR A 146 17.80 26.23 -12.06
CA THR A 146 18.39 25.00 -12.60
C THR A 146 19.52 24.45 -11.74
N THR A 147 20.07 25.27 -10.83
CA THR A 147 21.08 24.85 -9.84
C THR A 147 20.54 23.90 -8.78
N GLU A 148 19.23 23.73 -8.67
CA GLU A 148 18.61 22.79 -7.75
C GLU A 148 18.63 21.35 -8.29
N ILE A 149 18.91 21.15 -9.59
CA ILE A 149 19.01 19.84 -10.22
C ILE A 149 20.50 19.51 -10.42
N ALA A 150 21.02 18.62 -9.59
CA ALA A 150 22.46 18.37 -9.49
C ALA A 150 23.10 17.84 -10.80
N ASP A 151 22.33 17.10 -11.60
CA ASP A 151 22.74 16.56 -12.91
C ASP A 151 22.21 17.37 -14.11
N TRP A 152 21.85 18.65 -13.91
CA TRP A 152 21.28 19.48 -14.97
C TRP A 152 22.14 19.55 -16.24
N ALA A 153 23.45 19.63 -16.07
CA ALA A 153 24.37 19.72 -17.22
C ALA A 153 24.43 18.42 -18.05
N ASP A 154 24.03 17.30 -17.49
CA ASP A 154 24.02 16.00 -18.15
C ASP A 154 22.68 15.70 -18.82
N ILE A 155 21.64 16.52 -18.54
CA ILE A 155 20.31 16.32 -19.13
C ILE A 155 20.35 16.74 -20.63
N PRO A 156 19.89 15.85 -21.54
CA PRO A 156 19.82 16.21 -22.94
C PRO A 156 18.90 17.43 -23.17
N GLU A 157 19.35 18.37 -23.99
CA GLU A 157 18.66 19.65 -24.26
C GLU A 157 17.17 19.46 -24.63
N GLY A 158 16.85 18.40 -25.38
CA GLY A 158 15.46 18.07 -25.74
C GLY A 158 14.50 17.84 -24.56
N TYR A 159 15.02 17.50 -23.39
CA TYR A 159 14.22 17.28 -22.19
C TYR A 159 14.25 18.43 -21.18
N HIS A 160 15.03 19.49 -21.42
CA HIS A 160 15.20 20.58 -20.46
C HIS A 160 13.86 21.20 -20.03
N SER A 161 12.99 21.55 -20.99
CA SER A 161 11.69 22.14 -20.66
C SER A 161 10.80 21.21 -19.87
N ALA A 162 10.79 19.94 -20.22
CA ALA A 162 9.98 18.93 -19.55
C ALA A 162 10.47 18.68 -18.12
N VAL A 163 11.77 18.47 -17.95
CA VAL A 163 12.37 18.24 -16.62
C VAL A 163 12.19 19.46 -15.72
N PHE A 164 12.49 20.65 -16.24
CA PHE A 164 12.34 21.90 -15.49
C PHE A 164 10.90 22.12 -15.02
N THR A 165 9.93 21.95 -15.92
CA THR A 165 8.51 22.12 -15.58
C THR A 165 8.03 21.07 -14.57
N CYS A 166 8.31 19.78 -14.82
CA CYS A 166 7.86 18.70 -13.93
C CYS A 166 8.51 18.78 -12.56
N TRP A 167 9.78 19.17 -12.47
CA TRP A 167 10.47 19.40 -11.20
C TRP A 167 9.86 20.59 -10.45
N GLY A 168 9.66 21.71 -11.14
CA GLY A 168 9.13 22.92 -10.54
C GLY A 168 7.72 22.83 -10.03
N LEU A 169 6.89 22.10 -10.73
CA LEU A 169 5.54 21.80 -10.29
C LEU A 169 5.52 20.67 -9.22
N GLY A 170 6.69 20.11 -8.87
CA GLY A 170 6.80 19.04 -7.89
C GLY A 170 6.17 17.72 -8.35
N ILE A 171 5.84 17.57 -9.65
CA ILE A 171 5.20 16.35 -10.19
C ILE A 171 6.21 15.20 -10.23
N LEU A 172 7.39 15.43 -10.83
CA LEU A 172 8.51 14.52 -10.77
C LEU A 172 9.60 15.14 -9.90
N LYS A 173 9.79 14.60 -8.71
CA LYS A 173 10.88 14.97 -7.80
C LYS A 173 12.13 14.14 -8.12
N GLY A 174 13.30 14.73 -7.88
CA GLY A 174 14.58 14.05 -8.02
C GLY A 174 14.82 13.01 -6.92
N ARG A 175 16.03 12.46 -6.95
CA ARG A 175 16.54 11.57 -5.89
C ARG A 175 17.00 12.39 -4.67
N SER A 176 17.28 11.71 -3.57
CA SER A 176 17.78 12.34 -2.35
C SER A 176 19.14 13.05 -2.51
N ASP A 177 19.91 12.68 -3.55
CA ASP A 177 21.16 13.33 -3.94
C ASP A 177 20.97 14.58 -4.84
N GLY A 178 19.72 14.99 -5.07
CA GLY A 178 19.37 16.16 -5.89
C GLY A 178 19.43 15.93 -7.40
N ARG A 179 19.71 14.71 -7.88
CA ARG A 179 19.72 14.40 -9.32
C ARG A 179 18.33 14.09 -9.84
N PHE A 180 18.07 14.44 -11.08
CA PHE A 180 16.87 14.01 -11.80
C PHE A 180 16.95 12.52 -12.18
N ALA A 181 18.14 12.05 -12.55
CA ALA A 181 18.42 10.67 -12.95
C ALA A 181 17.50 10.17 -14.08
N GLY A 182 17.47 10.90 -15.19
CA GLY A 182 16.49 10.73 -16.28
C GLY A 182 16.52 9.41 -17.03
N GLU A 183 17.68 8.72 -17.08
CA GLU A 183 17.82 7.40 -17.69
C GLU A 183 17.20 6.27 -16.87
N GLU A 184 16.92 6.50 -15.58
CA GLU A 184 16.31 5.49 -14.73
C GLU A 184 14.84 5.28 -15.09
N HIS A 185 14.32 4.11 -14.71
CA HIS A 185 12.93 3.77 -14.91
C HIS A 185 12.08 4.09 -13.67
N LEU A 186 10.81 4.28 -13.87
CA LEU A 186 9.84 4.48 -12.81
C LEU A 186 9.01 3.23 -12.59
N ASN A 187 8.82 2.89 -11.31
CA ASN A 187 7.98 1.79 -10.93
C ASN A 187 6.50 2.19 -10.79
N ARG A 188 5.63 1.21 -10.59
CA ARG A 188 4.18 1.42 -10.50
C ARG A 188 3.77 2.36 -9.36
N ALA A 189 4.40 2.24 -8.18
CA ALA A 189 4.11 3.13 -7.06
C ALA A 189 4.47 4.59 -7.40
N GLN A 190 5.68 4.82 -7.89
CA GLN A 190 6.13 6.15 -8.31
C GLN A 190 5.23 6.75 -9.40
N THR A 191 4.77 5.91 -10.33
CA THR A 191 3.89 6.35 -11.41
C THR A 191 2.50 6.76 -10.89
N CYS A 192 1.95 6.08 -9.87
CA CYS A 192 0.72 6.50 -9.22
C CYS A 192 0.88 7.86 -8.53
N VAL A 193 2.02 8.11 -7.88
CA VAL A 193 2.33 9.41 -7.26
C VAL A 193 2.42 10.52 -8.32
N ILE A 194 3.08 10.26 -9.44
CA ILE A 194 3.16 11.23 -10.55
C ILE A 194 1.77 11.51 -11.12
N TRP A 195 0.98 10.46 -11.37
CA TRP A 195 -0.39 10.59 -11.84
C TRP A 195 -1.24 11.42 -10.87
N SER A 196 -1.18 11.12 -9.56
CA SER A 196 -1.94 11.83 -8.53
C SER A 196 -1.63 13.33 -8.51
N ARG A 197 -0.34 13.70 -8.60
CA ARG A 197 0.09 15.10 -8.63
C ARG A 197 -0.33 15.82 -9.93
N LEU A 198 -0.28 15.11 -11.04
CA LEU A 198 -0.78 15.63 -12.32
C LEU A 198 -2.30 15.84 -12.27
N ASP A 199 -3.03 14.90 -11.66
CA ASP A 199 -4.47 15.01 -11.49
C ASP A 199 -4.86 16.21 -10.59
N GLU A 200 -4.12 16.44 -9.50
CA GLU A 200 -4.30 17.62 -8.65
C GLU A 200 -4.03 18.93 -9.41
N LEU A 201 -3.03 18.95 -10.27
CA LEU A 201 -2.74 20.12 -11.09
C LEU A 201 -3.88 20.42 -12.08
N LEU A 202 -4.44 19.38 -12.71
CA LEU A 202 -5.42 19.53 -13.78
C LEU A 202 -6.86 19.68 -13.29
N ASN A 203 -7.21 19.00 -12.19
CA ASN A 203 -8.57 18.89 -11.69
C ASN A 203 -8.79 19.55 -10.31
N GLY A 204 -7.73 20.07 -9.70
CA GLY A 204 -7.75 20.64 -8.35
C GLY A 204 -7.42 19.63 -7.25
N PRO A 205 -7.34 20.11 -6.00
CA PRO A 205 -7.00 19.25 -4.87
C PRO A 205 -7.98 18.09 -4.76
N TYR A 206 -7.43 16.91 -4.55
CA TYR A 206 -8.22 15.71 -4.31
C TYR A 206 -8.92 15.83 -2.96
N GLU A 207 -10.20 15.98 -3.00
CA GLU A 207 -11.04 15.85 -1.81
C GLU A 207 -11.23 14.37 -1.48
N GLY A 208 -10.23 13.61 -1.23
CA GLY A 208 -10.19 12.17 -0.95
C GLY A 208 -11.53 11.42 -0.88
N PRO A 209 -11.58 10.10 -0.87
CA PRO A 209 -12.78 9.42 -0.41
C PRO A 209 -13.09 10.00 0.97
N GLU A 210 -14.35 10.31 1.23
CA GLU A 210 -14.78 10.72 2.57
C GLU A 210 -14.07 9.84 3.58
N ASP A 211 -13.45 10.44 4.59
CA ASP A 211 -12.76 9.70 5.66
C ASP A 211 -13.66 8.52 6.04
N PRO A 212 -13.25 7.27 5.85
CA PRO A 212 -14.10 6.11 6.09
C PRO A 212 -14.59 6.05 7.54
N ASP A 213 -13.98 6.85 8.41
CA ASP A 213 -14.30 6.99 9.82
C ASP A 213 -14.97 8.34 10.13
N ALA A 214 -15.26 9.19 9.11
CA ALA A 214 -16.00 10.44 9.32
C ALA A 214 -17.37 10.16 9.95
N GLY A 215 -17.58 10.70 11.15
CA GLY A 215 -18.79 10.48 11.93
C GLY A 215 -18.90 9.10 12.60
N VAL A 216 -17.90 8.27 12.50
CA VAL A 216 -17.80 7.00 13.25
C VAL A 216 -17.33 7.29 14.66
N GLU A 217 -18.22 7.16 15.63
CA GLU A 217 -17.87 7.20 17.04
C GLU A 217 -17.20 5.89 17.43
N ALA A 218 -15.96 5.96 17.96
CA ALA A 218 -15.22 4.77 18.36
C ALA A 218 -15.96 4.04 19.49
N LYS A 219 -16.20 2.75 19.33
CA LYS A 219 -16.77 1.91 20.39
C LYS A 219 -15.73 1.75 21.50
N GLU A 220 -16.20 1.78 22.74
CA GLU A 220 -15.35 1.59 23.91
C GLU A 220 -14.75 0.17 23.90
N MET A 221 -13.43 0.11 24.06
CA MET A 221 -12.69 -1.14 24.16
C MET A 221 -12.52 -1.56 25.63
N PRO A 222 -12.55 -2.86 25.93
CA PRO A 222 -12.30 -3.33 27.30
C PRO A 222 -10.86 -3.07 27.68
N ALA A 223 -10.59 -2.79 28.95
CA ALA A 223 -9.22 -2.60 29.43
C ALA A 223 -8.40 -3.90 29.27
N PHE A 224 -7.31 -3.82 28.50
CA PHE A 224 -6.35 -4.91 28.28
C PHE A 224 -5.32 -4.94 29.42
N VAL A 225 -5.79 -5.19 30.64
CA VAL A 225 -4.97 -5.15 31.86
C VAL A 225 -5.20 -6.40 32.71
N LEU A 226 -4.14 -6.95 33.27
CA LEU A 226 -4.22 -8.05 34.24
C LEU A 226 -4.59 -7.48 35.61
N GLN A 227 -5.77 -7.84 36.12
CA GLN A 227 -6.24 -7.40 37.43
C GLN A 227 -5.57 -8.19 38.56
N GLU A 228 -5.52 -7.62 39.76
CA GLU A 228 -4.95 -8.29 40.93
C GLU A 228 -5.68 -9.62 41.21
N GLY A 229 -4.92 -10.69 41.25
CA GLY A 229 -5.45 -12.06 41.45
C GLY A 229 -6.08 -12.71 40.21
N GLU A 230 -6.15 -12.00 39.07
CA GLU A 230 -6.67 -12.54 37.82
C GLU A 230 -5.58 -13.34 37.10
N THR A 231 -5.92 -14.48 36.55
CA THR A 231 -5.02 -15.18 35.63
C THR A 231 -5.12 -14.59 34.22
N VAL A 232 -4.06 -14.74 33.41
CA VAL A 232 -4.07 -14.30 32.00
C VAL A 232 -5.25 -14.90 31.23
N ARG A 233 -5.64 -16.12 31.51
CA ARG A 233 -6.79 -16.80 30.91
C ARG A 233 -8.11 -16.09 31.24
N GLU A 234 -8.29 -15.70 32.50
CA GLU A 234 -9.49 -14.97 32.95
C GLU A 234 -9.53 -13.59 32.34
N MET A 235 -8.38 -12.88 32.34
CA MET A 235 -8.22 -11.61 31.66
C MET A 235 -8.64 -11.73 30.19
N MET A 236 -8.07 -12.66 29.43
CA MET A 236 -8.40 -12.85 28.01
C MET A 236 -9.88 -13.17 27.80
N SER A 237 -10.46 -14.01 28.66
CA SER A 237 -11.90 -14.31 28.62
C SER A 237 -12.76 -13.07 28.90
N ARG A 238 -12.32 -12.17 29.77
CA ARG A 238 -12.99 -10.90 30.06
C ARG A 238 -12.86 -9.92 28.89
N VAL A 239 -11.63 -9.75 28.38
CA VAL A 239 -11.32 -8.88 27.26
C VAL A 239 -12.10 -9.30 26.02
N ASN A 240 -12.04 -10.57 25.62
CA ASN A 240 -12.74 -11.06 24.43
C ASN A 240 -14.26 -10.92 24.55
N ARG A 241 -14.83 -11.15 25.73
CA ARG A 241 -16.29 -10.92 25.94
C ARG A 241 -16.67 -9.44 25.89
N GLY A 242 -15.78 -8.55 26.30
CA GLY A 242 -16.00 -7.10 26.29
C GLY A 242 -15.68 -6.45 24.95
N THR A 243 -14.85 -7.10 24.14
CA THR A 243 -14.47 -6.58 22.81
C THR A 243 -15.67 -6.58 21.87
N PRO A 244 -16.03 -5.44 21.27
CA PRO A 244 -17.11 -5.37 20.31
C PRO A 244 -16.87 -6.31 19.13
N ARG A 245 -17.94 -6.87 18.56
CA ARG A 245 -17.82 -7.65 17.33
C ARG A 245 -17.38 -6.78 16.19
N CYS A 246 -16.40 -7.28 15.44
CA CYS A 246 -15.93 -6.61 14.22
C CYS A 246 -17.00 -6.70 13.14
N GLU A 247 -17.21 -5.59 12.45
CA GLU A 247 -17.84 -5.58 11.13
C GLU A 247 -16.78 -5.91 10.07
N GLU A 248 -17.22 -6.42 8.93
CA GLU A 248 -16.28 -6.79 7.86
C GLU A 248 -15.45 -5.56 7.43
N GLY A 249 -14.13 -5.70 7.40
CA GLY A 249 -13.20 -4.62 7.05
C GLY A 249 -12.93 -3.58 8.15
N ARG A 250 -13.51 -3.72 9.35
CA ARG A 250 -13.33 -2.79 10.47
C ARG A 250 -12.61 -3.44 11.66
N LEU A 251 -12.07 -2.59 12.52
CA LEU A 251 -11.53 -2.97 13.82
C LEU A 251 -12.65 -3.13 14.85
N PRO A 252 -12.41 -3.76 16.01
CA PRO A 252 -13.42 -3.91 17.06
C PRO A 252 -14.02 -2.59 17.54
N ASN A 253 -13.22 -1.51 17.61
CA ASN A 253 -13.70 -0.18 17.97
C ASN A 253 -14.60 0.48 16.89
N GLY A 254 -14.86 -0.20 15.79
CA GLY A 254 -15.71 0.25 14.69
C GLY A 254 -14.98 1.09 13.62
N LYS A 255 -13.73 1.49 13.87
CA LYS A 255 -12.93 2.25 12.91
C LYS A 255 -12.37 1.36 11.79
N SER A 256 -11.98 1.97 10.69
CA SER A 256 -11.32 1.32 9.55
C SER A 256 -9.96 0.71 9.94
N ARG A 257 -9.49 -0.29 9.19
CA ARG A 257 -8.22 -0.98 9.44
C ARG A 257 -7.03 -0.20 8.86
N THR A 258 -6.84 1.04 9.27
CA THR A 258 -5.65 1.83 8.93
C THR A 258 -4.52 1.58 9.92
N GLY A 259 -3.27 1.87 9.49
CA GLY A 259 -2.11 1.77 10.39
C GLY A 259 -2.26 2.65 11.63
N GLU A 260 -2.84 3.84 11.50
CA GLU A 260 -3.11 4.79 12.58
C GLU A 260 -4.11 4.22 13.60
N ASN A 261 -5.25 3.71 13.14
CA ASN A 261 -6.26 3.11 14.00
C ASN A 261 -5.75 1.81 14.68
N ILE A 262 -4.88 1.05 14.02
CA ILE A 262 -4.22 -0.11 14.62
C ILE A 262 -3.24 0.33 15.70
N GLN A 263 -2.45 1.39 15.48
CA GLN A 263 -1.55 1.95 16.49
C GLN A 263 -2.31 2.45 17.71
N GLU A 264 -3.45 3.12 17.53
CA GLU A 264 -4.31 3.55 18.64
C GLU A 264 -4.71 2.37 19.55
N LEU A 265 -5.10 1.22 18.98
CA LEU A 265 -5.44 0.02 19.77
C LEU A 265 -4.20 -0.64 20.39
N LEU A 266 -3.04 -0.59 19.74
CA LEU A 266 -1.78 -1.05 20.32
C LEU A 266 -1.36 -0.19 21.51
N GLU A 267 -1.57 1.13 21.47
CA GLU A 267 -1.32 2.00 22.61
C GLU A 267 -2.26 1.70 23.79
N LEU A 268 -3.54 1.41 23.55
CA LEU A 268 -4.44 0.94 24.60
C LEU A 268 -3.96 -0.39 25.24
N ALA A 269 -3.41 -1.30 24.44
CA ALA A 269 -2.81 -2.53 24.96
C ALA A 269 -1.54 -2.24 25.77
N ARG A 270 -0.75 -1.25 25.37
CA ARG A 270 0.45 -0.78 26.09
C ARG A 270 0.11 -0.15 27.43
N GLU A 271 -0.93 0.69 27.49
CA GLU A 271 -1.39 1.29 28.73
C GLU A 271 -1.78 0.21 29.77
N GLY A 272 -2.43 -0.86 29.32
CA GLY A 272 -2.85 -1.95 30.18
C GLY A 272 -1.75 -2.96 30.55
N CYS A 273 -0.75 -3.11 29.69
CA CYS A 273 0.40 -3.99 29.88
C CYS A 273 1.70 -3.24 29.61
N PRO A 274 2.10 -2.29 30.47
CA PRO A 274 3.32 -1.47 30.30
C PRO A 274 4.59 -2.32 30.43
N ASP A 275 5.72 -1.70 30.13
CA ASP A 275 7.04 -2.30 30.28
C ASP A 275 7.23 -2.92 31.67
N GLY A 276 7.75 -4.13 31.69
CA GLY A 276 7.98 -4.90 32.92
C GLY A 276 6.78 -5.69 33.42
N THR A 277 5.61 -5.58 32.81
CA THR A 277 4.46 -6.44 33.10
C THR A 277 4.85 -7.91 32.89
N VAL A 278 4.60 -8.77 33.89
CA VAL A 278 4.91 -10.18 33.80
C VAL A 278 3.73 -10.93 33.17
N TRP A 279 4.01 -11.58 32.05
CA TRP A 279 3.06 -12.39 31.34
C TRP A 279 3.37 -13.87 31.54
N SER A 280 2.83 -14.46 32.59
CA SER A 280 3.02 -15.88 32.93
C SER A 280 1.99 -16.73 32.22
N THR A 281 2.42 -17.69 31.36
CA THR A 281 1.45 -18.35 30.53
C THR A 281 1.60 -19.82 30.24
N THR A 282 0.45 -20.48 30.35
CA THR A 282 0.00 -21.51 29.41
C THR A 282 -1.43 -21.17 28.99
N VAL A 283 -1.59 -20.36 27.94
CA VAL A 283 -2.91 -20.06 27.37
C VAL A 283 -3.12 -20.90 26.12
N ARG A 284 -4.31 -21.50 26.00
CA ARG A 284 -4.74 -22.18 24.80
C ARG A 284 -5.49 -21.18 23.92
N PHE A 285 -4.99 -20.97 22.72
CA PHE A 285 -5.72 -20.29 21.65
C PHE A 285 -6.22 -21.36 20.68
N ASP A 286 -7.50 -21.36 20.37
CA ASP A 286 -8.12 -22.27 19.41
C ASP A 286 -8.52 -21.48 18.16
N TYR A 287 -7.55 -21.27 17.27
CA TYR A 287 -7.80 -20.60 16.00
C TYR A 287 -8.29 -21.61 14.96
N ARG A 288 -9.55 -21.57 14.59
CA ARG A 288 -10.10 -22.33 13.46
C ARG A 288 -10.07 -21.50 12.18
N PRO A 289 -9.55 -22.00 11.02
CA PRO A 289 -9.27 -23.41 10.69
C PRO A 289 -7.84 -23.89 10.99
N GLN A 290 -6.96 -23.02 11.49
CA GLN A 290 -5.58 -23.37 11.80
C GLN A 290 -5.48 -23.80 13.28
N ARG A 291 -5.35 -25.09 13.50
CA ARG A 291 -5.29 -25.68 14.85
C ARG A 291 -3.99 -25.32 15.57
N PHE A 292 -3.94 -24.19 16.24
CA PHE A 292 -2.95 -23.95 17.28
C PHE A 292 -3.49 -24.50 18.61
N SER A 293 -3.07 -25.71 18.97
CA SER A 293 -3.65 -26.35 20.16
C SER A 293 -3.05 -25.90 21.49
N VAL A 294 -1.83 -25.41 21.52
CA VAL A 294 -1.17 -24.85 22.72
C VAL A 294 -0.14 -23.83 22.30
N VAL A 295 -0.28 -22.59 22.74
CA VAL A 295 0.73 -21.54 22.56
C VAL A 295 1.21 -21.16 23.95
N LYS A 296 2.54 -21.22 24.17
CA LYS A 296 3.19 -20.85 25.43
C LYS A 296 4.02 -19.60 25.26
N GLY A 297 4.28 -18.89 26.36
CA GLY A 297 5.27 -17.82 26.41
C GLY A 297 5.00 -16.66 25.45
N CYS A 298 6.03 -16.25 24.72
CA CYS A 298 6.02 -15.04 23.89
C CYS A 298 4.91 -15.02 22.82
N LEU A 299 4.65 -16.15 22.16
CA LEU A 299 3.62 -16.20 21.12
C LEU A 299 2.21 -16.04 21.71
N SER A 300 1.97 -16.50 22.96
CA SER A 300 0.66 -16.31 23.60
C SER A 300 0.35 -14.86 23.89
N PHE A 301 1.34 -14.08 24.30
CA PHE A 301 1.20 -12.64 24.50
C PHE A 301 0.90 -11.92 23.18
N ALA A 302 1.73 -12.19 22.18
CA ALA A 302 1.59 -11.55 20.89
C ALA A 302 0.22 -11.82 20.24
N LEU A 303 -0.27 -13.06 20.32
CA LEU A 303 -1.61 -13.41 19.82
C LEU A 303 -2.72 -12.79 20.65
N ALA A 304 -2.55 -12.66 21.99
CA ALA A 304 -3.52 -11.99 22.84
C ALA A 304 -3.68 -10.50 22.48
N VAL A 305 -2.57 -9.80 22.24
CA VAL A 305 -2.61 -8.41 21.75
C VAL A 305 -3.22 -8.36 20.36
N SER A 306 -2.87 -9.29 19.47
CA SER A 306 -3.47 -9.38 18.13
C SER A 306 -5.00 -9.61 18.19
N ASP A 307 -5.49 -10.46 19.13
CA ASP A 307 -6.93 -10.66 19.34
C ASP A 307 -7.63 -9.40 19.84
N PHE A 308 -6.96 -8.66 20.73
CA PHE A 308 -7.48 -7.39 21.21
C PHE A 308 -7.60 -6.34 20.12
N VAL A 309 -6.56 -6.22 19.27
CA VAL A 309 -6.50 -5.22 18.21
C VAL A 309 -7.46 -5.54 17.06
N PHE A 310 -7.57 -6.80 16.65
CA PHE A 310 -8.30 -7.18 15.43
C PHE A 310 -9.61 -7.93 15.71
N GLY A 311 -9.85 -8.34 16.95
CA GLY A 311 -10.93 -9.25 17.34
C GLY A 311 -10.55 -10.73 17.20
N GLU A 312 -11.00 -11.57 18.10
CA GLU A 312 -10.68 -13.02 18.11
C GLU A 312 -11.20 -13.78 16.89
N GLU A 313 -12.28 -13.28 16.26
CA GLU A 313 -12.91 -13.87 15.05
C GLU A 313 -12.23 -13.43 13.75
N ALA A 314 -11.32 -12.43 13.78
CA ALA A 314 -10.64 -11.96 12.60
C ALA A 314 -9.79 -13.06 11.94
N PRO A 315 -9.86 -13.26 10.62
CA PRO A 315 -9.07 -14.28 9.93
C PRO A 315 -7.58 -14.11 10.21
N LEU A 316 -6.88 -15.20 10.50
CA LEU A 316 -5.44 -15.22 10.72
C LEU A 316 -4.76 -15.89 9.53
N THR A 317 -3.98 -15.14 8.77
CA THR A 317 -3.15 -15.65 7.67
C THR A 317 -1.74 -15.89 8.15
N GLN A 318 -1.14 -17.01 7.77
CA GLN A 318 0.21 -17.39 8.12
C GLN A 318 1.12 -17.34 6.88
N TYR A 319 2.20 -16.57 6.95
CA TYR A 319 3.24 -16.52 5.93
C TYR A 319 4.49 -17.24 6.44
N ARG A 320 5.07 -18.12 5.63
CA ARG A 320 6.32 -18.84 5.93
C ARG A 320 7.58 -18.14 5.42
N GLU A 321 7.40 -17.13 4.62
CA GLU A 321 8.44 -16.21 4.14
C GLU A 321 8.08 -14.82 4.67
N LEU A 322 9.08 -13.96 4.87
CA LEU A 322 8.84 -12.62 5.39
C LEU A 322 8.11 -11.79 4.31
N PRO A 323 6.80 -11.51 4.46
CA PRO A 323 6.10 -10.60 3.57
C PRO A 323 6.58 -9.17 3.84
N THR A 324 6.14 -8.21 3.03
CA THR A 324 6.23 -6.80 3.43
C THR A 324 5.49 -6.62 4.75
N LEU A 325 6.20 -6.22 5.81
CA LEU A 325 5.62 -6.10 7.15
C LEU A 325 4.63 -4.95 7.25
N ALA A 326 3.68 -5.11 8.16
CA ALA A 326 2.71 -4.09 8.53
C ALA A 326 2.61 -3.95 10.05
N VAL A 327 2.13 -2.80 10.50
CA VAL A 327 1.79 -2.58 11.91
C VAL A 327 0.71 -3.57 12.33
N GLY A 328 0.90 -4.22 13.47
CA GLY A 328 0.02 -5.29 13.97
C GLY A 328 0.41 -6.71 13.53
N ASP A 329 1.38 -6.87 12.61
CA ASP A 329 1.93 -8.19 12.28
C ASP A 329 2.61 -8.84 13.49
N VAL A 330 2.36 -10.13 13.68
CA VAL A 330 3.08 -10.94 14.66
C VAL A 330 4.18 -11.71 13.93
N VAL A 331 5.43 -11.40 14.24
CA VAL A 331 6.62 -12.05 13.67
C VAL A 331 7.19 -13.04 14.66
N HIS A 332 7.21 -14.30 14.29
CA HIS A 332 7.69 -15.40 15.12
C HIS A 332 8.95 -15.99 14.49
N ILE A 333 10.08 -15.83 15.18
CA ILE A 333 11.40 -16.29 14.75
C ILE A 333 11.82 -17.45 15.66
N ARG A 334 12.19 -18.59 15.05
CA ARG A 334 12.74 -19.75 15.75
C ARG A 334 14.13 -20.04 15.24
N PHE A 335 15.10 -20.02 16.14
CA PHE A 335 16.47 -20.38 15.87
C PHE A 335 16.99 -21.32 16.94
N GLN A 336 17.23 -22.60 16.58
CA GLN A 336 17.69 -23.65 17.50
C GLN A 336 16.78 -23.75 18.75
N GLU A 337 17.31 -23.40 19.92
CA GLU A 337 16.57 -23.41 21.20
C GLU A 337 16.03 -22.02 21.58
N THR A 338 16.26 -20.99 20.75
CA THR A 338 15.78 -19.65 21.00
C THR A 338 14.51 -19.34 20.21
N GLU A 339 13.57 -18.70 20.86
CA GLU A 339 12.30 -18.25 20.28
C GLU A 339 12.17 -16.76 20.55
N ARG A 340 11.84 -15.98 19.50
CA ARG A 340 11.55 -14.57 19.61
C ARG A 340 10.23 -14.29 18.91
N VAL A 341 9.34 -13.57 19.57
CA VAL A 341 8.04 -13.18 18.99
C VAL A 341 7.84 -11.70 19.20
N LEU A 342 7.55 -11.02 18.11
CA LEU A 342 7.38 -9.57 18.04
C LEU A 342 5.98 -9.25 17.54
N ILE A 343 5.38 -8.17 18.07
CA ILE A 343 4.27 -7.48 17.41
C ILE A 343 4.84 -6.19 16.86
N ILE A 344 4.70 -5.98 15.57
CA ILE A 344 5.17 -4.78 14.90
C ILE A 344 4.28 -3.61 15.33
N THR A 345 4.87 -2.60 15.96
CA THR A 345 4.19 -1.38 16.42
C THR A 345 4.47 -0.18 15.53
N GLY A 346 5.55 -0.22 14.76
CA GLY A 346 5.90 0.82 13.81
C GLY A 346 6.94 0.35 12.80
N LEU A 347 7.02 1.04 11.69
CA LEU A 347 7.96 0.76 10.59
C LEU A 347 8.55 2.08 10.11
N ASP A 348 9.86 2.21 10.23
CA ASP A 348 10.63 3.24 9.57
C ASP A 348 11.14 2.68 8.25
N ARG A 349 10.56 3.16 7.14
CA ARG A 349 10.84 2.63 5.81
C ARG A 349 12.01 3.32 5.12
N GLU A 350 12.36 4.52 5.56
CA GLU A 350 13.53 5.23 5.03
C GLU A 350 14.80 4.53 5.50
N ASP A 351 14.84 4.17 6.78
CA ASP A 351 16.00 3.50 7.39
C ASP A 351 15.88 1.95 7.37
N GLY A 352 14.72 1.40 6.97
CA GLY A 352 14.48 -0.04 6.92
C GLY A 352 14.40 -0.69 8.31
N ASN A 353 13.97 0.07 9.32
CA ASN A 353 13.84 -0.37 10.71
C ASN A 353 12.39 -0.66 11.10
N TYR A 354 12.23 -1.45 12.16
CA TYR A 354 10.94 -1.66 12.82
C TYR A 354 11.00 -1.24 14.29
N THR A 355 9.84 -0.90 14.84
CA THR A 355 9.58 -0.92 16.28
C THR A 355 8.59 -2.03 16.60
N ALA A 356 8.73 -2.63 17.77
CA ALA A 356 7.89 -3.77 18.16
C ALA A 356 7.70 -3.86 19.66
N CYS A 357 6.67 -4.63 20.07
CA CYS A 357 6.50 -5.14 21.41
C CYS A 357 6.86 -6.62 21.44
N GLU A 358 7.58 -7.06 22.48
CA GLU A 358 7.96 -8.45 22.70
C GLU A 358 7.99 -8.83 24.18
N LEU A 359 8.01 -10.13 24.48
CA LEU A 359 8.39 -10.62 25.80
C LEU A 359 9.90 -10.87 25.85
N VAL A 360 10.58 -10.23 26.80
CA VAL A 360 12.00 -10.42 27.08
C VAL A 360 12.23 -11.37 28.26
N GLN A 361 13.47 -11.52 28.70
CA GLN A 361 13.86 -12.38 29.81
C GLN A 361 12.89 -12.30 31.00
N ASN A 362 12.55 -13.46 31.58
CA ASN A 362 11.57 -13.64 32.67
C ASN A 362 10.12 -13.25 32.30
N GLU A 363 9.74 -13.44 31.02
CA GLU A 363 8.37 -13.23 30.53
C GLU A 363 7.84 -11.80 30.78
N LYS A 364 8.72 -10.82 30.72
CA LYS A 364 8.37 -9.39 30.88
C LYS A 364 8.06 -8.76 29.55
N VAL A 365 6.98 -7.99 29.51
CA VAL A 365 6.60 -7.16 28.37
C VAL A 365 7.62 -6.05 28.17
N LYS A 366 8.03 -5.82 26.94
CA LYS A 366 8.87 -4.70 26.55
C LYS A 366 8.37 -4.12 25.22
N TRP A 367 8.00 -2.84 25.29
CA TRP A 367 7.61 -2.04 24.13
C TRP A 367 8.84 -1.30 23.55
N ASP A 368 8.66 -0.76 22.35
CA ASP A 368 9.70 0.03 21.64
C ASP A 368 11.03 -0.69 21.42
N THR A 369 11.03 -2.01 21.39
CA THR A 369 12.19 -2.73 20.86
C THR A 369 12.33 -2.44 19.38
N TRP A 370 13.53 -2.19 18.90
CA TRP A 370 13.77 -1.80 17.51
C TRP A 370 14.90 -2.60 16.88
N GLY A 371 14.93 -2.61 15.56
CA GLY A 371 15.99 -3.24 14.79
C GLY A 371 15.74 -3.17 13.28
N PRO A 372 16.72 -3.55 12.47
CA PRO A 372 16.56 -3.60 11.02
C PRO A 372 15.62 -4.75 10.62
N VAL A 373 14.73 -4.48 9.67
CA VAL A 373 13.83 -5.51 9.10
C VAL A 373 14.62 -6.70 8.52
N SER A 374 15.80 -6.43 7.95
CA SER A 374 16.73 -7.47 7.48
C SER A 374 17.20 -8.44 8.58
N GLY A 375 17.20 -8.01 9.83
CA GLY A 375 17.54 -8.84 11.00
C GLY A 375 16.42 -9.81 11.43
N LEU A 376 15.23 -9.67 10.86
CA LEU A 376 14.11 -10.60 11.11
C LEU A 376 14.18 -11.85 10.22
N VAL A 377 15.04 -11.84 9.23
CA VAL A 377 15.32 -12.99 8.36
C VAL A 377 16.65 -13.60 8.79
N ASP A 378 16.61 -14.66 9.58
CA ASP A 378 17.82 -15.42 9.85
C ASP A 378 18.08 -16.42 8.72
N ALA A 379 19.30 -16.43 8.19
CA ALA A 379 19.74 -17.35 7.13
C ALA A 379 19.68 -18.84 7.54
N ARG A 380 19.37 -19.16 8.79
CA ARG A 380 19.31 -20.51 9.37
C ARG A 380 18.06 -20.78 10.20
N GLY A 381 17.17 -19.81 10.39
CA GLY A 381 15.96 -19.90 11.20
C GLY A 381 14.67 -19.93 10.37
N PHE A 382 13.59 -20.33 11.02
CA PHE A 382 12.26 -20.27 10.44
C PHE A 382 11.56 -19.01 10.95
N THR A 383 11.28 -18.08 10.04
CA THR A 383 10.43 -16.92 10.33
C THR A 383 9.01 -17.20 9.86
N THR A 384 8.05 -16.95 10.74
CA THR A 384 6.62 -17.06 10.42
C THR A 384 5.97 -15.72 10.75
N VAL A 385 5.20 -15.17 9.84
CA VAL A 385 4.42 -13.95 10.08
C VAL A 385 2.94 -14.32 10.14
N TYR A 386 2.26 -13.85 11.17
CA TYR A 386 0.82 -13.98 11.33
C TYR A 386 0.19 -12.60 11.13
N ARG A 387 -0.80 -12.52 10.25
CA ARG A 387 -1.52 -11.30 9.90
C ARG A 387 -3.02 -11.52 9.95
N ARG A 388 -3.78 -10.52 10.44
CA ARG A 388 -5.24 -10.58 10.62
C ARG A 388 -6.03 -9.67 9.71
N TRP A 389 -5.52 -9.36 8.54
CA TRP A 389 -6.20 -8.46 7.61
C TRP A 389 -5.84 -8.70 6.15
#